data_408863659b36207ef0668564e84f0e5d
#
_entry.id   408863659b36207ef0668564e84f0e5d
#
_cell.length_a   1.000
_cell.length_b   1.000
_cell.length_c   1.000
_cell.angle_alpha   90.00
_cell.angle_beta   90.00
_cell.angle_gamma   90.00
#
_symmetry.space_group_name_H-M   'P 1'
#
loop_
_entity.id
_entity.type
_entity.pdbx_description
1 polymer ?
#
loop_
_entity_poly.entity_id
_entity_poly.type
_entity_poly.pdbx_seq_one_letter_code
_entity_poly.pdbx_strand_id
1 'polypeptide(L)'
;MNTPGKASLPVIKRLPKYYRFLRTLKNDGITSISSRELAAQMGTTASQVRQDFNCIGDVNGRQGIGYSVENLLSILENLLFGNGDRLPTILIGCGRLGKAVSRFITTDTNGYKLIAAFDNSPDEVGREINGIQILHIDQLESFCAEHKPEVAVLCVPRNGAEELSGRLVSLGIKGFWNFSHYDLSVSYPEVVVENVHLGDSLMSLGYRLRNQE
;
A
#
# COMPACT_ATOMS: atom_id res chain seq x y z
N MET A 1 8.90 21.54 -20.16
CA MET A 1 8.09 20.64 -19.33
C MET A 1 9.07 19.72 -18.62
N ASN A 2 9.31 19.96 -17.31
CA ASN A 2 10.17 19.06 -16.53
C ASN A 2 9.40 17.75 -16.33
N THR A 3 9.93 16.67 -16.87
CA THR A 3 9.47 15.33 -16.49
C THR A 3 9.64 15.19 -14.98
N PRO A 4 8.60 14.86 -14.20
CA PRO A 4 8.76 14.67 -12.76
C PRO A 4 9.88 13.64 -12.53
N GLY A 5 10.93 14.03 -11.84
CA GLY A 5 12.00 13.11 -11.46
C GLY A 5 11.35 11.99 -10.65
N LYS A 6 11.74 10.74 -10.92
CA LYS A 6 11.21 9.57 -10.22
C LYS A 6 11.41 9.78 -8.70
N ALA A 7 10.32 9.95 -7.95
CA ALA A 7 10.38 10.21 -6.52
C ALA A 7 11.17 9.09 -5.82
N SER A 8 12.07 9.44 -4.91
CA SER A 8 12.84 8.44 -4.15
C SER A 8 11.94 7.64 -3.22
N LEU A 9 12.35 6.42 -2.87
CA LEU A 9 11.58 5.56 -1.96
C LEU A 9 11.21 6.23 -0.63
N PRO A 10 12.09 7.02 0.02
CA PRO A 10 11.71 7.78 1.22
C PRO A 10 10.60 8.82 0.97
N VAL A 11 10.56 9.46 -0.19
CA VAL A 11 9.45 10.37 -0.57
C VAL A 11 8.18 9.55 -0.74
N ILE A 12 8.22 8.48 -1.54
CA ILE A 12 7.06 7.60 -1.79
C ILE A 12 6.44 7.11 -0.47
N LYS A 13 7.26 6.70 0.51
CA LYS A 13 6.77 6.23 1.82
C LYS A 13 6.10 7.33 2.68
N ARG A 14 6.32 8.62 2.39
CA ARG A 14 5.64 9.73 3.07
C ARG A 14 4.33 10.13 2.41
N LEU A 15 4.14 9.88 1.10
CA LEU A 15 2.95 10.31 0.36
C LEU A 15 1.63 9.80 0.98
N PRO A 16 1.50 8.53 1.42
CA PRO A 16 0.28 8.06 2.06
C PRO A 16 -0.08 8.80 3.35
N LYS A 17 0.93 9.29 4.11
CA LYS A 17 0.69 10.08 5.31
C LYS A 17 0.15 11.47 4.96
N TYR A 18 0.71 12.12 3.94
CA TYR A 18 0.16 13.38 3.41
C TYR A 18 -1.27 13.19 2.93
N TYR A 19 -1.53 12.16 2.14
CA TYR A 19 -2.85 11.88 1.61
C TYR A 19 -3.91 11.72 2.71
N ARG A 20 -3.65 10.89 3.73
CA ARG A 20 -4.59 10.70 4.85
C ARG A 20 -4.88 12.01 5.59
N PHE A 21 -3.85 12.80 5.86
CA PHE A 21 -4.02 14.06 6.57
C PHE A 21 -4.81 15.08 5.75
N LEU A 22 -4.52 15.22 4.46
CA LEU A 22 -5.25 16.12 3.57
C LEU A 22 -6.72 15.70 3.40
N ARG A 23 -7.02 14.39 3.41
CA ARG A 23 -8.41 13.92 3.43
C ARG A 23 -9.16 14.38 4.69
N THR A 24 -8.51 14.32 5.84
CA THR A 24 -9.10 14.86 7.09
C THR A 24 -9.38 16.34 6.96
N LEU A 25 -8.42 17.14 6.47
CA LEU A 25 -8.62 18.57 6.25
C LEU A 25 -9.79 18.88 5.30
N LYS A 26 -9.91 18.12 4.21
CA LYS A 26 -11.03 18.27 3.26
C LYS A 26 -12.37 17.99 3.94
N ASN A 27 -12.44 16.95 4.74
CA ASN A 27 -13.66 16.60 5.49
C ASN A 27 -14.03 17.68 6.53
N ASP A 28 -13.01 18.34 7.10
CA ASP A 28 -13.19 19.47 8.05
C ASP A 28 -13.47 20.81 7.34
N GLY A 29 -13.58 20.80 6.02
CA GLY A 29 -13.87 22.01 5.21
C GLY A 29 -12.67 22.95 5.04
N ILE A 30 -11.44 22.51 5.37
CA ILE A 30 -10.22 23.31 5.21
C ILE A 30 -9.77 23.24 3.75
N THR A 31 -9.68 24.41 3.11
CA THR A 31 -9.38 24.52 1.67
C THR A 31 -7.91 24.77 1.35
N SER A 32 -7.14 25.28 2.31
CA SER A 32 -5.71 25.60 2.12
C SER A 32 -4.86 25.26 3.35
N ILE A 33 -3.60 24.94 3.14
CA ILE A 33 -2.64 24.62 4.20
C ILE A 33 -1.23 25.10 3.83
N SER A 34 -0.50 25.66 4.78
CA SER A 34 0.91 26.03 4.59
C SER A 34 1.84 24.83 4.74
N SER A 35 3.05 24.91 4.14
CA SER A 35 4.08 23.89 4.35
C SER A 35 4.53 23.78 5.82
N ARG A 36 4.38 24.86 6.61
CA ARG A 36 4.71 24.89 8.04
C ARG A 36 3.70 24.09 8.86
N GLU A 37 2.42 24.32 8.63
CA GLU A 37 1.32 23.57 9.30
C GLU A 37 1.39 22.09 8.93
N LEU A 38 1.57 21.79 7.65
CA LEU A 38 1.69 20.41 7.18
C LEU A 38 2.92 19.71 7.81
N ALA A 39 4.06 20.41 7.90
CA ALA A 39 5.27 19.88 8.53
C ALA A 39 5.08 19.58 10.02
N ALA A 40 4.39 20.45 10.75
CA ALA A 40 4.08 20.23 12.16
C ALA A 40 3.25 18.95 12.36
N GLN A 41 2.26 18.71 11.52
CA GLN A 41 1.42 17.49 11.56
C GLN A 41 2.19 16.23 11.13
N MET A 42 3.14 16.38 10.21
CA MET A 42 3.94 15.27 9.73
C MET A 42 5.14 14.92 10.63
N GLY A 43 5.48 15.75 11.61
CA GLY A 43 6.68 15.60 12.42
C GLY A 43 7.97 15.77 11.60
N THR A 44 7.98 16.76 10.67
CA THR A 44 9.09 17.06 9.76
C THR A 44 9.31 18.56 9.64
N THR A 45 10.11 19.01 8.68
CA THR A 45 10.36 20.44 8.43
C THR A 45 9.60 20.96 7.22
N ALA A 46 9.27 22.25 7.20
CA ALA A 46 8.63 22.88 6.05
C ALA A 46 9.50 22.79 4.77
N SER A 47 10.82 22.71 4.92
CA SER A 47 11.73 22.48 3.80
C SER A 47 11.55 21.09 3.20
N GLN A 48 11.46 20.06 4.07
CA GLN A 48 11.23 18.70 3.61
C GLN A 48 9.89 18.54 2.88
N VAL A 49 8.81 19.15 3.41
CA VAL A 49 7.49 19.17 2.73
C VAL A 49 7.60 19.76 1.34
N ARG A 50 8.28 20.91 1.19
CA ARG A 50 8.48 21.56 -0.11
C ARG A 50 9.29 20.68 -1.07
N GLN A 51 10.36 20.04 -0.56
CA GLN A 51 11.18 19.12 -1.37
C GLN A 51 10.37 17.91 -1.84
N ASP A 52 9.57 17.31 -0.96
CA ASP A 52 8.70 16.19 -1.31
C ASP A 52 7.72 16.57 -2.41
N PHE A 53 7.06 17.73 -2.28
CA PHE A 53 6.11 18.21 -3.26
C PHE A 53 6.74 18.58 -4.60
N ASN A 54 7.95 19.13 -4.60
CA ASN A 54 8.70 19.39 -5.84
C ASN A 54 9.06 18.09 -6.60
N CYS A 55 9.16 16.94 -5.89
CA CYS A 55 9.44 15.65 -6.52
C CYS A 55 8.20 15.01 -7.18
N ILE A 56 6.98 15.44 -6.81
CA ILE A 56 5.74 14.78 -7.25
C ILE A 56 4.99 15.54 -8.35
N GLY A 57 5.48 16.68 -8.81
CA GLY A 57 4.92 17.45 -9.93
C GLY A 57 4.74 18.92 -9.64
N ASP A 58 3.96 19.62 -10.46
CA ASP A 58 3.69 21.06 -10.34
C ASP A 58 2.77 21.38 -9.15
N VAL A 59 3.30 21.15 -7.96
CA VAL A 59 2.65 21.55 -6.71
C VAL A 59 3.03 22.99 -6.38
N ASN A 60 2.27 23.95 -6.92
CA ASN A 60 2.52 25.36 -6.72
C ASN A 60 1.80 25.87 -5.46
N GLY A 61 2.57 26.11 -4.39
CA GLY A 61 2.10 26.88 -3.24
C GLY A 61 2.05 28.37 -3.56
N ARG A 62 0.97 29.04 -3.18
CA ARG A 62 0.89 30.50 -3.29
C ARG A 62 1.47 31.16 -2.03
N GLN A 63 2.34 32.14 -2.21
CA GLN A 63 2.93 32.88 -1.10
C GLN A 63 1.81 33.54 -0.25
N GLY A 64 1.83 33.31 1.06
CA GLY A 64 0.82 33.81 2.00
C GLY A 64 -0.46 32.98 2.13
N ILE A 65 -0.78 32.10 1.15
CA ILE A 65 -2.00 31.28 1.15
C ILE A 65 -1.68 29.79 1.40
N GLY A 66 -0.51 29.33 0.95
CA GLY A 66 -0.11 27.93 1.02
C GLY A 66 -0.57 27.11 -0.20
N TYR A 67 -0.86 25.84 0.03
CA TYR A 67 -1.29 24.87 -0.95
C TYR A 67 -2.80 24.67 -0.90
N SER A 68 -3.44 24.49 -2.04
CA SER A 68 -4.82 24.03 -2.11
C SER A 68 -4.92 22.57 -1.68
N VAL A 69 -5.74 22.27 -0.67
CA VAL A 69 -5.98 20.93 -0.17
C VAL A 69 -6.56 20.03 -1.25
N GLU A 70 -7.52 20.52 -2.02
CA GLU A 70 -8.17 19.79 -3.11
C GLU A 70 -7.18 19.43 -4.23
N ASN A 71 -6.35 20.41 -4.66
CA ASN A 71 -5.35 20.17 -5.70
C ASN A 71 -4.29 19.16 -5.26
N LEU A 72 -3.79 19.27 -4.00
CA LEU A 72 -2.85 18.30 -3.44
C LEU A 72 -3.45 16.90 -3.38
N LEU A 73 -4.69 16.77 -2.94
CA LEU A 73 -5.39 15.49 -2.92
C LEU A 73 -5.49 14.86 -4.30
N SER A 74 -5.93 15.62 -5.30
CA SER A 74 -6.03 15.13 -6.68
C SER A 74 -4.69 14.62 -7.22
N ILE A 75 -3.60 15.38 -6.98
CA ILE A 75 -2.26 14.96 -7.39
C ILE A 75 -1.84 13.66 -6.69
N LEU A 76 -2.05 13.59 -5.36
CA LEU A 76 -1.70 12.40 -4.59
C LEU A 76 -2.57 11.18 -4.93
N GLU A 77 -3.85 11.38 -5.21
CA GLU A 77 -4.74 10.30 -5.67
C GLU A 77 -4.27 9.71 -6.99
N ASN A 78 -3.94 10.56 -7.96
CA ASN A 78 -3.41 10.10 -9.25
C ASN A 78 -2.07 9.36 -9.10
N LEU A 79 -1.18 9.83 -8.21
CA LEU A 79 0.11 9.20 -7.98
C LEU A 79 0.01 7.87 -7.24
N LEU A 80 -0.85 7.78 -6.22
CA LEU A 80 -0.97 6.62 -5.34
C LEU A 80 -1.87 5.53 -5.91
N PHE A 81 -2.89 5.92 -6.68
CA PHE A 81 -3.93 4.99 -7.13
C PHE A 81 -4.09 4.93 -8.66
N GLY A 82 -3.35 5.77 -9.40
CA GLY A 82 -3.48 5.86 -10.86
C GLY A 82 -4.79 6.55 -11.30
N ASN A 83 -4.97 6.62 -12.61
CA ASN A 83 -6.10 7.36 -13.23
C ASN A 83 -7.40 6.52 -13.34
N GLY A 84 -7.64 5.60 -12.42
CA GLY A 84 -8.89 4.83 -12.35
C GLY A 84 -8.78 3.34 -12.62
N ASP A 85 -7.69 2.86 -13.18
CA ASP A 85 -7.45 1.42 -13.35
C ASP A 85 -7.00 0.81 -12.02
N ARG A 86 -7.86 -0.02 -11.45
CA ARG A 86 -7.53 -0.73 -10.22
C ARG A 86 -6.68 -1.96 -10.51
N LEU A 87 -5.57 -2.13 -9.82
CA LEU A 87 -4.70 -3.29 -9.95
C LEU A 87 -5.43 -4.57 -9.49
N PRO A 88 -5.62 -5.56 -10.39
CA PRO A 88 -6.25 -6.81 -10.03
C PRO A 88 -5.38 -7.56 -9.02
N THR A 89 -5.95 -7.81 -7.87
CA THR A 89 -5.23 -8.27 -6.67
C THR A 89 -5.81 -9.60 -6.18
N ILE A 90 -4.95 -10.52 -5.80
CA ILE A 90 -5.34 -11.78 -5.14
C ILE A 90 -4.83 -11.81 -3.70
N LEU A 91 -5.57 -12.48 -2.83
CA LEU A 91 -5.20 -12.74 -1.44
C LEU A 91 -4.82 -14.20 -1.26
N ILE A 92 -3.67 -14.46 -0.65
CA ILE A 92 -3.19 -15.80 -0.31
C ILE A 92 -3.13 -15.93 1.21
N GLY A 93 -3.92 -16.86 1.75
CA GLY A 93 -4.11 -17.05 3.18
C GLY A 93 -5.30 -16.27 3.72
N CYS A 94 -6.39 -16.98 4.01
CA CYS A 94 -7.69 -16.42 4.43
C CYS A 94 -7.98 -16.62 5.92
N GLY A 95 -6.95 -16.84 6.73
CA GLY A 95 -7.04 -16.87 8.17
C GLY A 95 -7.40 -15.52 8.79
N ARG A 96 -7.23 -15.35 10.10
CA ARG A 96 -7.61 -14.12 10.82
C ARG A 96 -6.98 -12.85 10.22
N LEU A 97 -5.68 -12.91 9.89
CA LEU A 97 -4.97 -11.77 9.30
C LEU A 97 -5.49 -11.47 7.89
N GLY A 98 -5.60 -12.48 7.03
CA GLY A 98 -6.11 -12.31 5.66
C GLY A 98 -7.51 -11.70 5.62
N LYS A 99 -8.42 -12.16 6.52
CA LYS A 99 -9.76 -11.57 6.68
C LYS A 99 -9.72 -10.11 7.10
N ALA A 100 -8.81 -9.73 7.99
CA ALA A 100 -8.65 -8.33 8.39
C ALA A 100 -8.07 -7.48 7.26
N VAL A 101 -7.01 -7.95 6.60
CA VAL A 101 -6.32 -7.24 5.52
C VAL A 101 -7.21 -7.07 4.28
N SER A 102 -8.02 -8.06 3.94
CA SER A 102 -8.93 -8.00 2.79
C SER A 102 -9.90 -6.80 2.84
N ARG A 103 -10.32 -6.40 4.04
CA ARG A 103 -11.18 -5.22 4.22
C ARG A 103 -10.49 -3.93 3.78
N PHE A 104 -9.19 -3.76 4.08
CA PHE A 104 -8.43 -2.59 3.63
C PHE A 104 -8.36 -2.50 2.11
N ILE A 105 -8.24 -3.64 1.41
CA ILE A 105 -8.19 -3.66 -0.06
C ILE A 105 -9.51 -3.20 -0.66
N THR A 106 -10.63 -3.53 -0.04
CA THR A 106 -11.96 -3.25 -0.59
C THR A 106 -12.52 -1.89 -0.19
N THR A 107 -12.19 -1.39 1.00
CA THR A 107 -12.80 -0.17 1.56
C THR A 107 -11.88 1.06 1.50
N ASP A 108 -10.58 0.89 1.74
CA ASP A 108 -9.69 2.02 2.01
C ASP A 108 -8.72 2.34 0.87
N THR A 109 -8.61 1.45 -0.14
CA THR A 109 -7.66 1.63 -1.24
C THR A 109 -8.35 1.68 -2.59
N ASN A 110 -8.44 2.86 -3.18
CA ASN A 110 -9.04 3.04 -4.51
C ASN A 110 -8.21 2.43 -5.66
N GLY A 111 -6.93 2.13 -5.44
CA GLY A 111 -6.00 1.65 -6.47
C GLY A 111 -5.98 0.13 -6.67
N TYR A 112 -6.68 -0.66 -5.86
CA TYR A 112 -6.64 -2.12 -5.89
C TYR A 112 -8.05 -2.71 -6.00
N LYS A 113 -8.14 -3.87 -6.67
CA LYS A 113 -9.38 -4.64 -6.77
C LYS A 113 -9.10 -6.07 -6.37
N LEU A 114 -9.60 -6.49 -5.20
CA LEU A 114 -9.54 -7.90 -4.83
C LEU A 114 -10.45 -8.70 -5.77
N ILE A 115 -9.87 -9.63 -6.52
CA ILE A 115 -10.56 -10.43 -7.53
C ILE A 115 -10.68 -11.92 -7.16
N ALA A 116 -9.81 -12.41 -6.27
CA ALA A 116 -9.88 -13.75 -5.71
C ALA A 116 -9.16 -13.84 -4.37
N ALA A 117 -9.51 -14.85 -3.58
CA ALA A 117 -8.83 -15.24 -2.36
C ALA A 117 -8.56 -16.74 -2.39
N PHE A 118 -7.38 -17.17 -1.88
CA PHE A 118 -6.95 -18.57 -1.90
C PHE A 118 -6.52 -19.03 -0.51
N ASP A 119 -6.86 -20.26 -0.20
CA ASP A 119 -6.39 -20.94 1.01
C ASP A 119 -6.22 -22.44 0.72
N ASN A 120 -5.49 -23.15 1.57
CA ASN A 120 -5.38 -24.61 1.54
C ASN A 120 -6.22 -25.30 2.63
N SER A 121 -6.77 -24.54 3.57
CA SER A 121 -7.58 -25.06 4.67
C SER A 121 -8.98 -25.40 4.20
N PRO A 122 -9.45 -26.66 4.39
CA PRO A 122 -10.83 -27.03 4.09
C PRO A 122 -11.86 -26.23 4.92
N ASP A 123 -11.44 -25.67 6.05
CA ASP A 123 -12.29 -24.81 6.88
C ASP A 123 -12.54 -23.43 6.26
N GLU A 124 -11.68 -22.97 5.36
CA GLU A 124 -11.78 -21.66 4.73
C GLU A 124 -12.26 -21.75 3.27
N VAL A 125 -11.83 -22.77 2.53
CA VAL A 125 -12.20 -22.98 1.13
C VAL A 125 -13.71 -23.14 0.97
N GLY A 126 -14.27 -22.47 -0.03
CA GLY A 126 -15.71 -22.43 -0.29
C GLY A 126 -16.48 -21.37 0.52
N ARG A 127 -15.89 -20.78 1.56
CA ARG A 127 -16.47 -19.62 2.26
C ARG A 127 -16.28 -18.33 1.46
N GLU A 128 -16.89 -17.27 1.93
CA GLU A 128 -16.77 -15.95 1.33
C GLU A 128 -15.98 -14.98 2.21
N ILE A 129 -15.23 -14.10 1.56
CA ILE A 129 -14.53 -12.98 2.14
C ILE A 129 -14.83 -11.70 1.32
N ASN A 130 -15.54 -10.74 1.92
CA ASN A 130 -15.97 -9.51 1.24
C ASN A 130 -16.72 -9.75 -0.10
N GLY A 131 -17.59 -10.76 -0.15
CA GLY A 131 -18.35 -11.12 -1.33
C GLY A 131 -17.56 -11.92 -2.40
N ILE A 132 -16.33 -12.36 -2.07
CA ILE A 132 -15.48 -13.16 -2.95
C ILE A 132 -15.32 -14.55 -2.36
N GLN A 133 -15.60 -15.59 -3.16
CA GLN A 133 -15.42 -16.97 -2.74
C GLN A 133 -13.92 -17.28 -2.55
N ILE A 134 -13.61 -17.98 -1.46
CA ILE A 134 -12.26 -18.50 -1.19
C ILE A 134 -12.06 -19.79 -1.99
N LEU A 135 -11.10 -19.77 -2.89
CA LEU A 135 -10.74 -20.88 -3.75
C LEU A 135 -9.63 -21.74 -3.11
N HIS A 136 -9.55 -23.01 -3.50
CA HIS A 136 -8.41 -23.85 -3.10
C HIS A 136 -7.15 -23.41 -3.84
N ILE A 137 -5.99 -23.46 -3.17
CA ILE A 137 -4.71 -23.02 -3.73
C ILE A 137 -4.31 -23.75 -5.01
N ASP A 138 -4.80 -24.95 -5.26
CA ASP A 138 -4.56 -25.70 -6.49
C ASP A 138 -5.24 -25.09 -7.73
N GLN A 139 -6.17 -24.16 -7.54
CA GLN A 139 -6.83 -23.42 -8.62
C GLN A 139 -6.05 -22.15 -9.03
N LEU A 140 -4.92 -21.87 -8.38
CA LEU A 140 -4.16 -20.64 -8.58
C LEU A 140 -3.70 -20.46 -10.03
N GLU A 141 -3.12 -21.49 -10.65
CA GLU A 141 -2.60 -21.43 -12.02
C GLU A 141 -3.70 -21.16 -13.05
N SER A 142 -4.79 -21.92 -12.97
CA SER A 142 -5.92 -21.74 -13.90
C SER A 142 -6.55 -20.36 -13.74
N PHE A 143 -6.70 -19.88 -12.49
CA PHE A 143 -7.23 -18.55 -12.23
C PHE A 143 -6.32 -17.44 -12.76
N CYS A 144 -5.02 -17.52 -12.51
CA CYS A 144 -4.05 -16.52 -12.97
C CYS A 144 -3.95 -16.50 -14.51
N ALA A 145 -4.04 -17.64 -15.18
CA ALA A 145 -4.03 -17.72 -16.64
C ALA A 145 -5.21 -16.95 -17.25
N GLU A 146 -6.39 -17.04 -16.65
CA GLU A 146 -7.61 -16.40 -17.13
C GLU A 146 -7.70 -14.91 -16.74
N HIS A 147 -7.43 -14.58 -15.47
CA HIS A 147 -7.73 -13.26 -14.89
C HIS A 147 -6.53 -12.33 -14.77
N LYS A 148 -5.30 -12.83 -14.95
CA LYS A 148 -4.03 -12.09 -14.98
C LYS A 148 -3.89 -11.09 -13.82
N PRO A 149 -3.95 -11.53 -12.55
CA PRO A 149 -3.71 -10.65 -11.41
C PRO A 149 -2.29 -10.06 -11.47
N GLU A 150 -2.15 -8.82 -11.00
CA GLU A 150 -0.85 -8.15 -10.97
C GLU A 150 -0.24 -8.08 -9.57
N VAL A 151 -1.09 -8.17 -8.54
CA VAL A 151 -0.66 -8.03 -7.14
C VAL A 151 -1.12 -9.24 -6.34
N ALA A 152 -0.22 -9.76 -5.48
CA ALA A 152 -0.55 -10.76 -4.48
C ALA A 152 -0.36 -10.21 -3.06
N VAL A 153 -1.35 -10.46 -2.20
CA VAL A 153 -1.27 -10.18 -0.76
C VAL A 153 -0.99 -11.48 -0.04
N LEU A 154 0.14 -11.58 0.65
CA LEU A 154 0.56 -12.81 1.33
C LEU A 154 0.29 -12.72 2.83
N CYS A 155 -0.71 -13.46 3.30
CA CYS A 155 -1.08 -13.61 4.70
C CYS A 155 -0.87 -15.05 5.20
N VAL A 156 0.16 -15.71 4.71
CA VAL A 156 0.56 -17.09 5.05
C VAL A 156 1.82 -17.09 5.92
N PRO A 157 2.09 -18.19 6.65
CA PRO A 157 3.36 -18.37 7.35
C PRO A 157 4.57 -18.34 6.40
N ARG A 158 5.77 -18.10 6.95
CA ARG A 158 7.03 -18.00 6.19
C ARG A 158 7.21 -19.14 5.18
N ASN A 159 7.05 -20.39 5.63
CA ASN A 159 7.26 -21.56 4.77
C ASN A 159 6.28 -21.58 3.58
N GLY A 160 5.01 -21.23 3.80
CA GLY A 160 4.03 -21.12 2.73
C GLY A 160 4.33 -19.99 1.75
N ALA A 161 4.84 -18.85 2.24
CA ALA A 161 5.28 -17.77 1.36
C ALA A 161 6.50 -18.17 0.53
N GLU A 162 7.48 -18.85 1.12
CA GLU A 162 8.67 -19.33 0.43
C GLU A 162 8.32 -20.30 -0.70
N GLU A 163 7.41 -21.25 -0.44
CA GLU A 163 6.95 -22.22 -1.43
C GLU A 163 6.15 -21.56 -2.58
N LEU A 164 5.26 -20.61 -2.24
CA LEU A 164 4.33 -20.02 -3.21
C LEU A 164 4.94 -18.87 -4.02
N SER A 165 5.99 -18.21 -3.52
CA SER A 165 6.54 -17.01 -4.15
C SER A 165 7.00 -17.25 -5.58
N GLY A 166 7.77 -18.33 -5.82
CA GLY A 166 8.23 -18.67 -7.17
C GLY A 166 7.09 -18.98 -8.14
N ARG A 167 6.05 -19.67 -7.67
CA ARG A 167 4.83 -19.92 -8.47
C ARG A 167 4.15 -18.61 -8.86
N LEU A 168 3.93 -17.71 -7.89
CA LEU A 168 3.27 -16.42 -8.12
C LEU A 168 4.05 -15.54 -9.10
N VAL A 169 5.38 -15.46 -8.95
CA VAL A 169 6.25 -14.72 -9.87
C VAL A 169 6.16 -15.31 -11.29
N SER A 170 6.23 -16.62 -11.44
CA SER A 170 6.12 -17.29 -12.75
C SER A 170 4.74 -17.11 -13.40
N LEU A 171 3.70 -16.90 -12.61
CA LEU A 171 2.34 -16.59 -13.07
C LEU A 171 2.11 -15.12 -13.44
N GLY A 172 3.15 -14.28 -13.34
CA GLY A 172 3.13 -12.89 -13.77
C GLY A 172 2.75 -11.88 -12.70
N ILE A 173 2.74 -12.26 -11.42
CA ILE A 173 2.57 -11.31 -10.32
C ILE A 173 3.78 -10.37 -10.28
N LYS A 174 3.51 -9.07 -10.28
CA LYS A 174 4.53 -8.01 -10.30
C LYS A 174 4.73 -7.32 -8.96
N GLY A 175 3.71 -7.36 -8.10
CA GLY A 175 3.70 -6.68 -6.81
C GLY A 175 3.27 -7.60 -5.66
N PHE A 176 3.94 -7.46 -4.51
CA PHE A 176 3.62 -8.24 -3.32
C PHE A 176 3.41 -7.33 -2.11
N TRP A 177 2.26 -7.43 -1.48
CA TRP A 177 2.03 -6.89 -0.15
C TRP A 177 2.20 -8.04 0.85
N ASN A 178 3.38 -8.08 1.46
CA ASN A 178 3.86 -9.27 2.15
C ASN A 178 3.76 -9.12 3.68
N PHE A 179 2.92 -9.93 4.29
CA PHE A 179 2.78 -10.03 5.75
C PHE A 179 3.49 -11.26 6.33
N SER A 180 4.12 -12.07 5.49
CA SER A 180 4.95 -13.20 5.94
C SER A 180 6.32 -12.71 6.42
N HIS A 181 7.04 -13.56 7.14
CA HIS A 181 8.43 -13.28 7.52
C HIS A 181 9.45 -13.78 6.49
N TYR A 182 9.01 -14.04 5.25
CA TYR A 182 9.88 -14.39 4.13
C TYR A 182 10.21 -13.14 3.32
N ASP A 183 11.50 -12.88 3.11
CA ASP A 183 11.94 -11.71 2.35
C ASP A 183 12.03 -12.05 0.85
N LEU A 184 10.90 -11.83 0.15
CA LEU A 184 10.82 -12.06 -1.28
C LEU A 184 11.76 -11.17 -2.08
N SER A 185 12.05 -9.96 -1.63
CA SER A 185 12.86 -8.99 -2.38
C SER A 185 14.29 -9.45 -2.60
N VAL A 186 14.80 -10.33 -1.74
CA VAL A 186 16.13 -10.95 -1.89
C VAL A 186 16.11 -12.03 -2.96
N SER A 187 15.06 -12.85 -2.97
CA SER A 187 14.97 -14.01 -3.90
C SER A 187 14.48 -13.61 -5.29
N TYR A 188 13.69 -12.54 -5.39
CA TYR A 188 13.04 -12.07 -6.62
C TYR A 188 13.18 -10.55 -6.74
N PRO A 189 14.38 -10.04 -7.13
CA PRO A 189 14.64 -8.59 -7.20
C PRO A 189 13.87 -7.87 -8.32
N GLU A 190 13.29 -8.62 -9.26
CA GLU A 190 12.49 -8.09 -10.38
C GLU A 190 11.08 -7.68 -9.99
N VAL A 191 10.57 -8.12 -8.84
CA VAL A 191 9.22 -7.76 -8.39
C VAL A 191 9.24 -6.66 -7.34
N VAL A 192 8.13 -5.94 -7.23
CA VAL A 192 7.96 -4.90 -6.20
C VAL A 192 7.39 -5.55 -4.94
N VAL A 193 8.11 -5.42 -3.82
CA VAL A 193 7.69 -5.98 -2.53
C VAL A 193 7.56 -4.88 -1.49
N GLU A 194 6.42 -4.82 -0.84
CA GLU A 194 6.24 -4.03 0.39
C GLU A 194 6.01 -5.00 1.56
N ASN A 195 7.02 -5.11 2.42
CA ASN A 195 6.98 -5.96 3.61
C ASN A 195 6.29 -5.24 4.77
N VAL A 196 5.37 -5.93 5.44
CA VAL A 196 4.66 -5.44 6.63
C VAL A 196 4.94 -6.37 7.81
N HIS A 197 5.87 -5.98 8.65
CA HIS A 197 6.17 -6.68 9.89
C HIS A 197 5.53 -5.95 11.08
N LEU A 198 4.39 -6.45 11.55
CA LEU A 198 3.65 -5.81 12.63
C LEU A 198 4.46 -5.71 13.93
N GLY A 199 5.36 -6.66 14.16
CA GLY A 199 6.25 -6.66 15.31
C GLY A 199 7.28 -5.53 15.32
N ASP A 200 7.73 -5.04 14.16
CA ASP A 200 8.78 -4.02 14.07
C ASP A 200 8.35 -2.69 14.71
N SER A 201 7.10 -2.30 14.49
CA SER A 201 6.55 -1.09 15.10
C SER A 201 6.43 -1.22 16.64
N LEU A 202 6.09 -2.42 17.13
CA LEU A 202 6.01 -2.70 18.56
C LEU A 202 7.40 -2.71 19.21
N MET A 203 8.40 -3.29 18.54
CA MET A 203 9.80 -3.26 18.98
C MET A 203 10.33 -1.82 19.03
N SER A 204 10.03 -1.01 18.00
CA SER A 204 10.39 0.41 17.96
C SER A 204 9.74 1.21 19.09
N LEU A 205 8.46 0.94 19.39
CA LEU A 205 7.76 1.53 20.54
C LEU A 205 8.46 1.15 21.85
N GLY A 206 8.75 -0.13 22.04
CA GLY A 206 9.42 -0.62 23.25
C GLY A 206 10.82 -0.01 23.46
N TYR A 207 11.59 0.15 22.38
CA TYR A 207 12.88 0.83 22.42
C TYR A 207 12.74 2.29 22.87
N ARG A 208 11.82 3.04 22.25
CA ARG A 208 11.59 4.46 22.57
C ARG A 208 11.13 4.67 24.01
N LEU A 209 10.25 3.79 24.54
CA LEU A 209 9.78 3.87 25.92
C LEU A 209 10.91 3.64 26.94
N ARG A 210 11.84 2.71 26.65
CA ARG A 210 12.95 2.42 27.54
C ARG A 210 14.08 3.47 27.51
N ASN A 211 14.15 4.27 26.43
CA ASN A 211 15.19 5.25 26.20
C ASN A 211 14.63 6.69 26.11
N GLN A 212 13.44 6.93 26.67
CA GLN A 212 12.97 8.28 26.90
C GLN A 212 13.81 8.86 28.06
N GLU A 213 14.70 9.80 27.74
CA GLU A 213 15.27 10.77 28.66
C GLU A 213 14.34 11.98 28.81
#